data_6a4bf382c5eef25e1aa06d286a579dcb
#
_entry.id   6a4bf382c5eef25e1aa06d286a579dcb
#
_cell.length_a   1.000
_cell.length_b   1.000
_cell.length_c   1.000
_cell.angle_alpha   90.00
_cell.angle_beta   90.00
_cell.angle_gamma   90.00
#
_symmetry.space_group_name_H-M   'P 1'
#
loop_
_entity.id
_entity.type
_entity.pdbx_description
1 polymer ?
#
loop_
_entity_poly.entity_id
_entity_poly.type
_entity_poly.pdbx_seq_one_letter_code
_entity_poly.pdbx_strand_id
1 'polypeptide(L)'
;MTLKTKSFDIAEYLNTSEEIRGFLQKVAATGDESDFIHALNTAARAMGMTEVAKKAGVTRASLYKSLAEDGNPKFVTISKVTKALGCKLAVV
;
A
#
# COMPACT_ATOMS: atom_id res chain seq x y z
N MET A 1 0.09 -9.42 -28.86
CA MET A 1 -0.05 -9.02 -28.31
C MET A 1 -0.16 -8.67 -27.61
N THR A 2 -0.29 -8.52 -27.53
CA THR A 2 -0.35 -8.19 -26.78
C THR A 2 -0.80 -7.95 -26.08
N LEU A 3 -0.92 -8.18 -25.83
CA LEU A 3 -1.47 -7.89 -25.15
C LEU A 3 -1.46 -7.15 -24.40
N LYS A 4 -1.36 -6.78 -24.20
CA LYS A 4 -1.49 -6.14 -23.42
C LYS A 4 -2.24 -5.79 -22.92
N THR A 5 -2.11 -5.99 -22.99
CA THR A 5 -3.11 -5.75 -22.67
C THR A 5 -3.58 -5.18 -21.51
N LYS A 6 -4.22 -5.52 -21.15
CA LYS A 6 -4.71 -4.85 -20.04
C LYS A 6 -4.08 -5.37 -18.79
N SER A 7 -3.46 -4.55 -18.02
CA SER A 7 -2.74 -5.06 -16.87
C SER A 7 -3.71 -5.39 -15.75
N PHE A 8 -3.37 -6.45 -15.04
CA PHE A 8 -4.11 -6.89 -13.89
C PHE A 8 -3.78 -5.98 -12.71
N ASP A 9 -4.78 -5.38 -12.10
CA ASP A 9 -4.58 -4.50 -10.95
C ASP A 9 -5.18 -5.13 -9.72
N ILE A 10 -4.34 -5.58 -8.83
CA ILE A 10 -4.76 -6.26 -7.62
C ILE A 10 -5.67 -5.38 -6.75
N ALA A 11 -5.47 -4.06 -6.80
CA ALA A 11 -6.28 -3.15 -5.99
C ALA A 11 -7.77 -3.32 -6.27
N GLU A 12 -8.13 -3.72 -7.48
CA GLU A 12 -9.54 -3.91 -7.84
C GLU A 12 -10.16 -5.12 -7.16
N TYR A 13 -9.33 -5.99 -6.61
CA TYR A 13 -9.78 -7.22 -5.98
C TYR A 13 -9.70 -7.19 -4.47
N LEU A 14 -9.25 -6.09 -3.90
CA LEU A 14 -9.17 -5.94 -2.46
C LEU A 14 -10.36 -5.10 -2.00
N ASN A 15 -11.42 -5.78 -1.63
CA ASN A 15 -12.69 -5.13 -1.33
C ASN A 15 -13.01 -4.97 0.15
N THR A 16 -12.26 -5.65 1.02
CA THR A 16 -12.49 -5.57 2.46
C THR A 16 -11.19 -5.31 3.18
N SER A 17 -11.32 -4.82 4.42
CA SER A 17 -10.14 -4.60 5.27
C SER A 17 -9.37 -5.88 5.48
N GLU A 18 -10.09 -6.99 5.60
CA GLU A 18 -9.44 -8.28 5.81
C GLU A 18 -8.62 -8.70 4.61
N GLU A 19 -9.15 -8.47 3.42
CA GLU A 19 -8.43 -8.79 2.20
C GLU A 19 -7.18 -7.93 2.05
N ILE A 20 -7.29 -6.67 2.42
CA ILE A 20 -6.15 -5.76 2.37
C ILE A 20 -5.07 -6.22 3.34
N ARG A 21 -5.46 -6.57 4.57
CA ARG A 21 -4.50 -7.05 5.56
C ARG A 21 -3.84 -8.34 5.12
N GLY A 22 -4.62 -9.27 4.59
CA GLY A 22 -4.09 -10.53 4.11
C GLY A 22 -3.07 -10.34 2.99
N PHE A 23 -3.37 -9.43 2.08
CA PHE A 23 -2.47 -9.11 1.00
C PHE A 23 -1.15 -8.56 1.52
N LEU A 24 -1.21 -7.61 2.46
CA LEU A 24 -0.01 -7.01 3.02
C LEU A 24 0.81 -8.03 3.80
N GLN A 25 0.15 -8.90 4.56
CA GLN A 25 0.84 -9.93 5.32
C GLN A 25 1.60 -10.88 4.41
N LYS A 26 0.98 -11.24 3.31
CA LYS A 26 1.59 -12.16 2.37
C LYS A 26 2.83 -11.53 1.72
N VAL A 27 2.74 -10.28 1.29
CA VAL A 27 3.87 -9.62 0.68
C VAL A 27 4.98 -9.41 1.70
N ALA A 28 4.62 -9.05 2.94
CA ALA A 28 5.63 -8.87 3.98
C ALA A 28 6.40 -10.15 4.28
N ALA A 29 5.73 -11.29 4.13
CA ALA A 29 6.36 -12.58 4.42
C ALA A 29 7.27 -13.06 3.29
N THR A 30 6.98 -12.67 2.05
CA THR A 30 7.66 -13.25 0.89
C THR A 30 8.38 -12.25 0.01
N GLY A 31 8.10 -10.96 0.15
CA GLY A 31 8.69 -9.95 -0.70
C GLY A 31 9.81 -9.20 -0.02
N ASP A 32 10.49 -8.35 -0.77
CA ASP A 32 11.51 -7.49 -0.20
C ASP A 32 10.90 -6.14 0.15
N GLU A 33 11.74 -5.18 0.55
CA GLU A 33 11.31 -3.85 0.95
C GLU A 33 10.56 -3.13 -0.14
N SER A 34 11.07 -3.24 -1.35
CA SER A 34 10.48 -2.60 -2.52
C SER A 34 9.09 -3.17 -2.78
N ASP A 35 8.96 -4.47 -2.67
CA ASP A 35 7.67 -5.15 -2.85
C ASP A 35 6.67 -4.68 -1.81
N PHE A 36 7.12 -4.50 -0.57
CA PHE A 36 6.23 -4.08 0.49
C PHE A 36 5.74 -2.65 0.28
N ILE A 37 6.62 -1.75 -0.14
CA ILE A 37 6.23 -0.38 -0.42
C ILE A 37 5.23 -0.35 -1.56
N HIS A 38 5.48 -1.17 -2.60
CA HIS A 38 4.57 -1.27 -3.72
C HIS A 38 3.20 -1.81 -3.27
N ALA A 39 3.23 -2.77 -2.35
CA ALA A 39 2.00 -3.34 -1.80
C ALA A 39 1.23 -2.31 -0.97
N LEU A 40 1.93 -1.44 -0.26
CA LEU A 40 1.26 -0.36 0.48
C LEU A 40 0.55 0.59 -0.48
N ASN A 41 1.17 0.86 -1.63
CA ASN A 41 0.53 1.68 -2.65
C ASN A 41 -0.75 1.01 -3.13
N THR A 42 -0.67 -0.27 -3.46
CA THR A 42 -1.83 -1.03 -3.92
C THR A 42 -2.94 -1.03 -2.88
N ALA A 43 -2.59 -1.29 -1.63
CA ALA A 43 -3.58 -1.32 -0.54
C ALA A 43 -4.20 0.06 -0.31
N ALA A 44 -3.39 1.11 -0.40
CA ALA A 44 -3.89 2.47 -0.21
C ALA A 44 -4.87 2.83 -1.32
N ARG A 45 -4.57 2.43 -2.56
CA ARG A 45 -5.49 2.67 -3.66
C ARG A 45 -6.79 1.90 -3.48
N ALA A 46 -6.70 0.68 -2.96
CA ALA A 46 -7.88 -0.14 -2.72
C ALA A 46 -8.79 0.48 -1.67
N MET A 47 -8.21 1.03 -0.61
CA MET A 47 -8.99 1.68 0.44
C MET A 47 -9.44 3.09 0.03
N GLY A 48 -8.69 3.74 -0.82
CA GLY A 48 -8.94 5.10 -1.24
C GLY A 48 -7.84 6.02 -0.76
N MET A 49 -7.10 6.60 -1.70
CA MET A 49 -5.93 7.42 -1.35
C MET A 49 -6.28 8.61 -0.48
N THR A 50 -7.43 9.24 -0.75
CA THR A 50 -7.85 10.40 0.06
C THR A 50 -8.10 10.00 1.51
N GLU A 51 -8.76 8.88 1.69
CA GLU A 51 -9.08 8.39 3.03
C GLU A 51 -7.81 7.99 3.78
N VAL A 52 -6.91 7.30 3.10
CA VAL A 52 -5.66 6.87 3.72
C VAL A 52 -4.80 8.07 4.10
N ALA A 53 -4.70 9.07 3.21
CA ALA A 53 -3.92 10.27 3.49
C ALA A 53 -4.48 10.99 4.72
N LYS A 54 -5.79 11.08 4.80
CA LYS A 54 -6.45 11.73 5.92
C LYS A 54 -6.14 11.02 7.24
N LYS A 55 -6.27 9.71 7.25
CA LYS A 55 -6.01 8.92 8.45
C LYS A 55 -4.53 8.92 8.83
N ALA A 56 -3.66 8.97 7.84
CA ALA A 56 -2.23 8.99 8.08
C ALA A 56 -1.71 10.39 8.44
N GLY A 57 -2.55 11.41 8.28
CA GLY A 57 -2.15 12.77 8.63
C GLY A 57 -1.19 13.38 7.63
N VAL A 58 -1.29 12.99 6.36
CA VAL A 58 -0.45 13.54 5.30
C VAL A 58 -1.33 14.00 4.15
N THR A 59 -0.76 14.77 3.23
CA THR A 59 -1.53 15.18 2.06
C THR A 59 -1.58 14.02 1.07
N ARG A 60 -2.60 14.03 0.24
CA ARG A 60 -2.74 13.03 -0.79
C ARG A 60 -1.55 13.03 -1.74
N ALA A 61 -1.10 14.22 -2.13
CA ALA A 61 0.05 14.35 -3.02
C ALA A 61 1.31 13.77 -2.38
N SER A 62 1.50 14.03 -1.09
CA SER A 62 2.64 13.50 -0.36
C SER A 62 2.59 11.98 -0.29
N LEU A 63 1.39 11.44 -0.08
CA LEU A 63 1.21 9.99 -0.01
C LEU A 63 1.56 9.34 -1.35
N TYR A 64 1.07 9.90 -2.46
CA TYR A 64 1.39 9.38 -3.78
C TYR A 64 2.89 9.37 -4.02
N LYS A 65 3.55 10.47 -3.65
CA LYS A 65 4.98 10.60 -3.87
C LYS A 65 5.77 9.60 -3.04
N SER A 66 5.37 9.42 -1.78
CA SER A 66 6.07 8.50 -0.88
C SER A 66 5.97 7.06 -1.33
N LEU A 67 4.83 6.68 -1.86
CA LEU A 67 4.57 5.29 -2.25
C LEU A 67 4.81 5.03 -3.73
N ALA A 68 5.36 6.01 -4.45
CA ALA A 68 5.68 5.82 -5.85
C ALA A 68 6.81 4.80 -6.00
N GLU A 69 6.93 4.26 -7.19
CA GLU A 69 7.92 3.24 -7.48
C GLU A 69 9.33 3.69 -7.14
N ASP A 70 9.64 4.93 -7.41
CA ASP A 70 10.95 5.50 -7.11
C ASP A 70 10.96 6.28 -5.80
N GLY A 71 9.90 6.14 -5.01
CA GLY A 71 9.82 6.81 -3.73
C GLY A 71 10.71 6.14 -2.71
N ASN A 72 11.03 6.89 -1.68
CA ASN A 72 11.86 6.37 -0.60
C ASN A 72 11.27 6.86 0.72
N PRO A 73 10.13 6.30 1.12
CA PRO A 73 9.43 6.80 2.30
C PRO A 73 10.20 6.52 3.58
N LYS A 74 10.08 7.45 4.51
CA LYS A 74 10.68 7.27 5.82
C LYS A 74 9.88 6.25 6.60
N PHE A 75 10.53 5.63 7.58
CA PHE A 75 9.86 4.65 8.42
C PHE A 75 8.61 5.23 9.07
N VAL A 76 8.67 6.49 9.51
CA VAL A 76 7.51 7.13 10.13
C VAL A 76 6.33 7.17 9.18
N THR A 77 6.59 7.47 7.91
CA THR A 77 5.53 7.49 6.89
C THR A 77 4.94 6.10 6.70
N ILE A 78 5.81 5.10 6.60
CA ILE A 78 5.37 3.72 6.41
C ILE A 78 4.50 3.29 7.60
N SER A 79 4.92 3.64 8.80
CA SER A 79 4.18 3.30 10.01
C SER A 79 2.79 3.95 10.02
N LYS A 80 2.72 5.21 9.64
CA LYS A 80 1.45 5.94 9.60
C LYS A 80 0.50 5.35 8.56
N VAL A 81 1.03 5.02 7.39
CA VAL A 81 0.22 4.44 6.33
C VAL A 81 -0.28 3.06 6.74
N THR A 82 0.58 2.26 7.34
CA THR A 82 0.21 0.92 7.80
C THR A 82 -0.92 0.99 8.80
N LYS A 83 -0.84 1.91 9.75
CA LYS A 83 -1.91 2.11 10.73
C LYS A 83 -3.20 2.57 10.07
N ALA A 84 -3.08 3.47 9.09
CA ALA A 84 -4.26 3.97 8.38
C ALA A 84 -4.98 2.83 7.65
N LEU A 85 -4.24 1.80 7.26
CA LEU A 85 -4.80 0.63 6.60
C LEU A 85 -5.31 -0.41 7.58
N GLY A 86 -5.27 -0.11 8.87
CA GLY A 86 -5.78 -1.03 9.89
C GLY A 86 -4.81 -2.11 10.28
N CYS A 87 -3.53 -1.91 10.03
CA CYS A 87 -2.49 -2.90 10.32
C CYS A 87 -1.49 -2.35 11.31
N LYS A 88 -0.58 -3.22 11.73
CA LYS A 88 0.51 -2.85 12.61
C LYS A 88 1.80 -3.41 12.06
N LEU A 89 2.88 -2.66 12.23
CA LEU A 89 4.20 -3.19 11.96
C LEU A 89 4.67 -3.95 13.19
N ALA A 90 5.24 -5.11 12.97
CA ALA A 90 5.72 -5.93 14.07
C ALA A 90 7.02 -6.60 13.65
N VAL A 91 7.86 -6.85 14.64
CA VAL A 91 9.09 -7.61 14.44
C VAL A 91 8.82 -9.03 14.88
N VAL A 92 9.10 -9.96 14.02
CA VAL A 92 8.88 -11.38 14.30
C VAL A 92 10.17 -12.14 14.18
#